data_dbbb8a4b84cbc31622772817d82cd794
#
_entry.id   dbbb8a4b84cbc31622772817d82cd794
#
_cell.length_a   1.000
_cell.length_b   1.000
_cell.length_c   1.000
_cell.angle_alpha   90.00
_cell.angle_beta   90.00
_cell.angle_gamma   90.00
#
_symmetry.space_group_name_H-M   'P 1'
#
loop_
_entity.id
_entity.type
_entity.pdbx_description
1 polymer ?
#
loop_
_entity_poly.entity_id
_entity_poly.type
_entity_poly.pdbx_seq_one_letter_code
_entity_poly.pdbx_strand_id
1 'polypeptide(L)'
;MKNVKKNYIIGYPASGCTKDEGLMVVNAIRRFLNRYNMQLNEFDGEFEEIRITTNTKQYKDLKCYGQCYEWDQAGVDYVIDIAVDQSIRDLLATIFHECVHLWQWERGHWKGEGEREATQLQYELADEYWRCGNV
;
A
#
# COMPACT_ATOMS: atom_id res chain seq x y z
N MET A 1 17.76 15.29 -5.20
CA MET A 1 16.61 14.39 -5.05
C MET A 1 16.23 14.31 -3.59
N LYS A 2 14.94 14.42 -3.31
CA LYS A 2 14.45 14.44 -1.94
C LYS A 2 14.58 13.05 -1.31
N ASN A 3 15.09 12.99 -0.08
CA ASN A 3 15.12 11.75 0.67
C ASN A 3 13.69 11.47 1.18
N VAL A 4 13.13 10.34 0.78
CA VAL A 4 11.75 9.97 1.15
C VAL A 4 11.69 8.96 2.29
N LYS A 5 12.83 8.71 2.94
CA LYS A 5 12.87 7.75 4.04
C LYS A 5 12.22 8.33 5.29
N LYS A 6 11.24 7.64 5.82
CA LYS A 6 10.46 8.07 6.99
C LYS A 6 10.12 6.89 7.88
N ASN A 7 9.67 7.20 9.09
CA ASN A 7 9.11 6.18 9.96
C ASN A 7 7.62 6.04 9.65
N TYR A 8 7.23 4.89 9.14
CA TYR A 8 5.82 4.61 8.86
C TYR A 8 5.27 3.63 9.89
N ILE A 9 4.06 3.93 10.36
CA ILE A 9 3.26 3.01 11.14
C ILE A 9 2.13 2.53 10.22
N ILE A 10 2.01 1.23 10.07
CA ILE A 10 0.96 0.64 9.24
C ILE A 10 -0.15 0.20 10.18
N GLY A 11 -1.31 0.86 10.07
CA GLY A 11 -2.46 0.53 10.87
C GLY A 11 -3.14 -0.74 10.37
N TYR A 12 -3.30 -1.72 11.23
CA TYR A 12 -4.00 -2.96 10.90
C TYR A 12 -5.47 -2.64 10.62
N PRO A 13 -6.08 -3.22 9.55
CA PRO A 13 -7.48 -2.94 9.26
C PRO A 13 -8.40 -3.47 10.37
N ALA A 14 -9.30 -2.60 10.83
CA ALA A 14 -10.17 -2.91 11.96
C ALA A 14 -11.32 -3.85 11.61
N SER A 15 -11.73 -3.87 10.35
CA SER A 15 -12.88 -4.66 9.91
C SER A 15 -12.83 -4.85 8.39
N GLY A 16 -13.78 -5.60 7.85
CA GLY A 16 -13.91 -5.77 6.41
C GLY A 16 -13.03 -6.85 5.80
N CYS A 17 -12.28 -7.58 6.62
CA CYS A 17 -11.41 -8.64 6.12
C CYS A 17 -11.23 -9.71 7.19
N THR A 18 -10.74 -10.89 6.79
CA THR A 18 -10.32 -11.91 7.74
C THR A 18 -8.97 -11.52 8.34
N LYS A 19 -8.60 -12.19 9.43
CA LYS A 19 -7.31 -11.98 10.08
C LYS A 19 -6.16 -12.24 9.10
N ASP A 20 -6.24 -13.29 8.32
CA ASP A 20 -5.19 -13.66 7.37
C ASP A 20 -5.07 -12.63 6.24
N GLU A 21 -6.21 -12.13 5.76
CA GLU A 21 -6.22 -11.08 4.76
C GLU A 21 -5.58 -9.81 5.28
N GLY A 22 -5.93 -9.41 6.50
CA GLY A 22 -5.36 -8.23 7.13
C GLY A 22 -3.85 -8.34 7.32
N LEU A 23 -3.38 -9.51 7.77
CA LEU A 23 -1.95 -9.74 7.91
C LEU A 23 -1.22 -9.69 6.57
N MET A 24 -1.82 -10.26 5.53
CA MET A 24 -1.24 -10.21 4.19
C MET A 24 -1.07 -8.78 3.71
N VAL A 25 -2.10 -7.96 3.87
CA VAL A 25 -2.05 -6.55 3.45
C VAL A 25 -0.96 -5.81 4.19
N VAL A 26 -0.91 -5.93 5.52
CA VAL A 26 0.11 -5.26 6.34
C VAL A 26 1.51 -5.70 5.94
N ASN A 27 1.72 -7.00 5.79
CA ASN A 27 3.04 -7.53 5.43
C ASN A 27 3.47 -7.11 4.03
N ALA A 28 2.56 -7.07 3.08
CA ALA A 28 2.86 -6.62 1.73
C ALA A 28 3.28 -5.15 1.71
N ILE A 29 2.57 -4.29 2.44
CA ILE A 29 2.92 -2.88 2.52
C ILE A 29 4.28 -2.71 3.19
N ARG A 30 4.50 -3.40 4.31
CA ARG A 30 5.80 -3.35 5.00
C ARG A 30 6.93 -3.75 4.08
N ARG A 31 6.74 -4.82 3.33
CA ARG A 31 7.73 -5.30 2.39
C ARG A 31 8.01 -4.28 1.28
N PHE A 32 6.96 -3.63 0.78
CA PHE A 32 7.11 -2.58 -0.21
C PHE A 32 7.96 -1.43 0.33
N LEU A 33 7.66 -0.96 1.53
CA LEU A 33 8.39 0.15 2.14
C LEU A 33 9.87 -0.19 2.28
N ASN A 34 10.18 -1.42 2.67
CA ASN A 34 11.57 -1.86 2.79
C ASN A 34 12.23 -2.04 1.42
N ARG A 35 11.52 -2.61 0.47
CA ARG A 35 12.02 -2.85 -0.89
C ARG A 35 12.37 -1.55 -1.60
N TYR A 36 11.59 -0.50 -1.37
CA TYR A 36 11.80 0.82 -1.97
C TYR A 36 12.58 1.75 -1.05
N ASN A 37 13.13 1.22 0.02
CA ASN A 37 14.00 1.94 0.94
C ASN A 37 13.34 3.20 1.52
N MET A 38 12.07 3.07 1.89
CA MET A 38 11.27 4.17 2.42
C MET A 38 11.21 4.18 3.94
N GLN A 39 11.43 3.05 4.59
CA GLN A 39 11.26 2.88 6.04
C GLN A 39 12.55 3.18 6.79
N LEU A 40 12.49 4.07 7.79
CA LEU A 40 13.63 4.40 8.65
C LEU A 40 13.85 3.42 9.78
N ASN A 41 12.79 2.89 10.37
CA ASN A 41 12.87 1.98 11.52
C ASN A 41 13.52 2.61 12.77
N GLU A 42 13.18 3.85 13.06
CA GLU A 42 13.67 4.53 14.25
C GLU A 42 12.57 4.58 15.31
N PHE A 43 12.97 4.39 16.59
CA PHE A 43 12.01 4.44 17.69
C PHE A 43 11.65 5.88 18.08
N ASP A 44 12.63 6.78 17.97
CA ASP A 44 12.42 8.19 18.30
C ASP A 44 12.24 8.96 17.00
N GLY A 45 11.33 9.91 17.00
CA GLY A 45 11.08 10.74 15.85
C GLY A 45 9.63 10.77 15.47
N GLU A 46 9.34 11.43 14.39
CA GLU A 46 7.99 11.56 13.89
C GLU A 46 7.63 10.33 13.05
N PHE A 47 6.38 9.91 13.19
CA PHE A 47 5.83 8.80 12.44
C PHE A 47 4.74 9.29 11.51
N GLU A 48 4.70 8.72 10.31
CA GLU A 48 3.58 8.91 9.41
C GLU A 48 2.72 7.65 9.43
N GLU A 49 1.43 7.81 9.60
CA GLU A 49 0.50 6.70 9.67
C GLU A 49 -0.06 6.37 8.29
N ILE A 50 0.02 5.11 7.93
CA ILE A 50 -0.69 4.56 6.78
C ILE A 50 -1.86 3.78 7.34
N ARG A 51 -3.06 4.28 7.14
CA ARG A 51 -4.27 3.60 7.56
C ARG A 51 -4.77 2.71 6.44
N ILE A 52 -5.08 1.47 6.79
CA ILE A 52 -5.62 0.52 5.84
C ILE A 52 -7.11 0.37 6.10
N THR A 53 -7.90 0.56 5.06
CA THR A 53 -9.31 0.22 5.11
C THR A 53 -9.55 -0.91 4.11
N THR A 54 -10.35 -1.88 4.52
CA THR A 54 -10.65 -3.03 3.67
C THR A 54 -12.16 -3.20 3.58
N ASN A 55 -12.62 -3.78 2.49
CA ASN A 55 -14.00 -4.17 2.35
C ASN A 55 -14.08 -5.43 1.49
N THR A 56 -15.24 -6.08 1.52
CA THR A 56 -15.47 -7.30 0.76
C THR A 56 -16.15 -7.01 -0.57
N LYS A 57 -16.49 -5.75 -0.82
CA LYS A 57 -17.16 -5.36 -2.06
C LYS A 57 -16.17 -4.66 -2.95
N GLN A 58 -16.19 -5.03 -4.20
CA GLN A 58 -15.44 -4.33 -5.22
C GLN A 58 -16.14 -3.01 -5.51
N TYR A 59 -15.39 -2.04 -5.94
CA TYR A 59 -15.96 -0.79 -6.45
C TYR A 59 -16.46 -1.05 -7.87
N LYS A 60 -17.52 -1.82 -7.99
CA LYS A 60 -18.02 -2.26 -9.30
C LYS A 60 -18.33 -1.10 -10.24
N ASP A 61 -18.93 -0.07 -9.69
CA ASP A 61 -19.31 1.11 -10.47
C ASP A 61 -18.13 1.91 -10.95
N LEU A 62 -17.04 1.90 -10.17
CA LEU A 62 -15.81 2.61 -10.48
C LEU A 62 -14.76 1.72 -11.15
N LYS A 63 -15.03 0.43 -11.25
CA LYS A 63 -14.09 -0.57 -11.78
C LYS A 63 -12.74 -0.49 -11.08
N CYS A 64 -12.76 -0.25 -9.79
CA CYS A 64 -11.58 0.01 -8.99
C CYS A 64 -11.55 -0.96 -7.80
N TYR A 65 -10.40 -1.55 -7.55
CA TYR A 65 -10.23 -2.50 -6.44
C TYR A 65 -9.44 -1.90 -5.28
N GLY A 66 -8.91 -0.71 -5.46
CA GLY A 66 -8.17 -0.05 -4.41
C GLY A 66 -8.01 1.44 -4.68
N GLN A 67 -7.63 2.17 -3.64
CA GLN A 67 -7.33 3.59 -3.71
C GLN A 67 -6.24 3.90 -2.72
N CYS A 68 -5.43 4.91 -3.04
CA CYS A 68 -4.46 5.47 -2.12
C CYS A 68 -4.63 6.98 -2.16
N TYR A 69 -4.77 7.62 -1.00
CA TYR A 69 -4.94 9.06 -0.94
C TYR A 69 -4.36 9.62 0.34
N GLU A 70 -3.96 10.88 0.27
CA GLU A 70 -3.51 11.61 1.45
C GLU A 70 -4.72 11.96 2.30
N TRP A 71 -4.57 11.80 3.61
CA TRP A 71 -5.64 12.11 4.56
C TRP A 71 -5.09 13.02 5.63
N ASP A 72 -5.51 14.27 5.60
CA ASP A 72 -4.97 15.33 6.44
C ASP A 72 -5.81 15.56 7.69
N GLN A 73 -6.23 14.47 8.35
CA GLN A 73 -7.06 14.57 9.55
C GLN A 73 -6.64 13.55 10.60
N ALA A 74 -6.69 13.95 11.85
CA ALA A 74 -6.54 13.08 13.02
C ALA A 74 -5.22 12.29 13.05
N GLY A 75 -4.13 12.86 12.53
CA GLY A 75 -2.82 12.22 12.59
C GLY A 75 -2.61 11.09 11.60
N VAL A 76 -3.50 10.96 10.63
CA VAL A 76 -3.36 9.98 9.55
C VAL A 76 -2.82 10.70 8.33
N ASP A 77 -1.77 10.16 7.74
CA ASP A 77 -1.12 10.80 6.59
C ASP A 77 -1.59 10.21 5.27
N TYR A 78 -1.78 8.89 5.23
CA TYR A 78 -2.24 8.20 4.02
C TYR A 78 -3.29 7.16 4.36
N VAL A 79 -4.22 6.97 3.45
CA VAL A 79 -5.18 5.88 3.52
C VAL A 79 -5.02 5.01 2.29
N ILE A 80 -4.89 3.71 2.50
CA ILE A 80 -4.92 2.73 1.43
C ILE A 80 -6.19 1.90 1.64
N ASP A 81 -7.08 1.98 0.68
CA ASP A 81 -8.36 1.28 0.71
C ASP A 81 -8.30 0.15 -0.31
N ILE A 82 -8.61 -1.07 0.12
CA ILE A 82 -8.44 -2.27 -0.70
C ILE A 82 -9.66 -3.15 -0.60
N ALA A 83 -10.18 -3.56 -1.75
CA ALA A 83 -11.20 -4.60 -1.81
C ALA A 83 -10.53 -5.96 -1.68
N VAL A 84 -10.87 -6.73 -0.65
CA VAL A 84 -10.24 -8.02 -0.39
C VAL A 84 -10.90 -9.19 -1.13
N ASP A 85 -12.01 -8.94 -1.79
CA ASP A 85 -12.75 -9.94 -2.54
C ASP A 85 -12.12 -10.18 -3.92
N GLN A 86 -10.91 -10.73 -3.90
CA GLN A 86 -10.10 -10.95 -5.09
C GLN A 86 -9.29 -12.23 -4.90
N SER A 87 -8.75 -12.76 -6.00
CA SER A 87 -7.74 -13.82 -5.90
C SER A 87 -6.51 -13.27 -5.17
N ILE A 88 -5.71 -14.14 -4.58
CA ILE A 88 -4.51 -13.73 -3.85
C ILE A 88 -3.57 -12.91 -4.74
N ARG A 89 -3.34 -13.34 -5.96
CA ARG A 89 -2.45 -12.64 -6.88
C ARG A 89 -2.98 -11.24 -7.23
N ASP A 90 -4.27 -11.13 -7.48
CA ASP A 90 -4.88 -9.85 -7.79
C ASP A 90 -4.93 -8.94 -6.56
N LEU A 91 -5.16 -9.51 -5.38
CA LEU A 91 -5.11 -8.75 -4.14
C LEU A 91 -3.73 -8.17 -3.91
N LEU A 92 -2.67 -8.98 -4.05
CA LEU A 92 -1.30 -8.50 -3.92
C LEU A 92 -1.00 -7.42 -4.96
N ALA A 93 -1.42 -7.61 -6.20
CA ALA A 93 -1.22 -6.62 -7.25
C ALA A 93 -1.91 -5.31 -6.90
N THR A 94 -3.13 -5.36 -6.37
CA THR A 94 -3.86 -4.17 -5.94
C THR A 94 -3.12 -3.44 -4.82
N ILE A 95 -2.64 -4.19 -3.83
CA ILE A 95 -1.87 -3.60 -2.72
C ILE A 95 -0.65 -2.87 -3.25
N PHE A 96 0.14 -3.51 -4.10
CA PHE A 96 1.35 -2.90 -4.64
C PHE A 96 1.07 -1.74 -5.58
N HIS A 97 -0.04 -1.80 -6.33
CA HIS A 97 -0.47 -0.68 -7.16
C HIS A 97 -0.65 0.58 -6.31
N GLU A 98 -1.36 0.46 -5.19
CA GLU A 98 -1.58 1.59 -4.29
C GLU A 98 -0.28 2.01 -3.59
N CYS A 99 0.58 1.07 -3.25
CA CYS A 99 1.88 1.39 -2.69
C CYS A 99 2.75 2.20 -3.66
N VAL A 100 2.68 1.91 -4.95
CA VAL A 100 3.41 2.69 -5.97
C VAL A 100 2.93 4.13 -5.95
N HIS A 101 1.62 4.36 -5.82
CA HIS A 101 1.10 5.73 -5.71
C HIS A 101 1.62 6.43 -4.44
N LEU A 102 1.68 5.73 -3.32
CA LEU A 102 2.26 6.28 -2.10
C LEU A 102 3.71 6.69 -2.35
N TRP A 103 4.49 5.83 -2.98
CA TRP A 103 5.89 6.12 -3.30
C TRP A 103 6.03 7.31 -4.25
N GLN A 104 5.14 7.41 -5.25
CA GLN A 104 5.13 8.56 -6.16
C GLN A 104 4.90 9.87 -5.39
N TRP A 105 3.93 9.90 -4.50
CA TRP A 105 3.63 11.09 -3.72
C TRP A 105 4.79 11.46 -2.78
N GLU A 106 5.38 10.47 -2.14
CA GLU A 106 6.49 10.74 -1.21
C GLU A 106 7.71 11.29 -1.92
N ARG A 107 8.03 10.80 -3.10
CA ARG A 107 9.16 11.34 -3.86
C ARG A 107 8.82 12.62 -4.63
N GLY A 108 7.53 12.94 -4.74
CA GLY A 108 7.06 14.16 -5.40
C GLY A 108 7.35 14.24 -6.88
N HIS A 109 7.44 13.09 -7.55
CA HIS A 109 7.85 13.04 -8.94
C HIS A 109 7.21 11.85 -9.65
N TRP A 110 6.38 12.13 -10.65
CA TRP A 110 5.76 11.11 -11.49
C TRP A 110 5.25 11.76 -12.78
N LYS A 111 4.93 10.93 -13.76
CA LYS A 111 4.35 11.39 -15.02
C LYS A 111 2.85 11.14 -15.03
N GLY A 112 2.09 12.11 -15.51
CA GLY A 112 0.64 12.00 -15.57
C GLY A 112 0.03 11.75 -14.20
N GLU A 113 -0.85 10.78 -14.12
CA GLU A 113 -1.51 10.40 -12.87
C GLU A 113 -0.74 9.28 -12.14
N GLY A 114 0.38 8.82 -12.70
CA GLY A 114 1.16 7.75 -12.12
C GLY A 114 0.59 6.35 -12.36
N GLU A 115 -0.54 6.24 -13.02
CA GLU A 115 -1.22 4.97 -13.24
C GLU A 115 -0.42 4.01 -14.10
N ARG A 116 0.25 4.52 -15.11
CA ARG A 116 1.03 3.67 -16.01
C ARG A 116 2.14 2.94 -15.27
N GLU A 117 2.88 3.65 -14.42
CA GLU A 117 3.94 3.05 -13.63
C GLU A 117 3.38 2.04 -12.63
N ALA A 118 2.30 2.40 -11.93
CA ALA A 118 1.67 1.52 -10.97
C ALA A 118 1.17 0.24 -11.64
N THR A 119 0.56 0.37 -12.81
CA THR A 119 0.05 -0.78 -13.57
C THR A 119 1.17 -1.69 -14.06
N GLN A 120 2.28 -1.10 -14.49
CA GLN A 120 3.43 -1.88 -14.95
C GLN A 120 4.10 -2.67 -13.83
N LEU A 121 4.13 -2.11 -12.63
CA LEU A 121 4.85 -2.71 -11.50
C LEU A 121 3.99 -3.68 -10.68
N GLN A 122 2.69 -3.56 -10.72
CA GLN A 122 1.81 -4.26 -9.77
C GLN A 122 1.98 -5.78 -9.76
N TYR A 123 1.94 -6.42 -10.92
CA TYR A 123 2.06 -7.88 -10.99
C TYR A 123 3.50 -8.35 -10.84
N GLU A 124 4.45 -7.56 -11.27
CA GLU A 124 5.85 -7.85 -11.07
C GLU A 124 6.18 -7.91 -9.58
N LEU A 125 5.68 -6.92 -8.82
CA LEU A 125 5.86 -6.88 -7.37
C LEU A 125 5.09 -7.99 -6.67
N ALA A 126 3.89 -8.29 -7.13
CA ALA A 126 3.09 -9.38 -6.56
C ALA A 126 3.80 -10.72 -6.74
N ASP A 127 4.32 -10.98 -7.92
CA ASP A 127 5.02 -12.22 -8.22
C ASP A 127 6.34 -12.31 -7.47
N GLU A 128 7.06 -11.21 -7.33
CA GLU A 128 8.28 -11.14 -6.52
C GLU A 128 7.98 -11.48 -5.06
N TYR A 129 6.96 -10.88 -4.49
CA TYR A 129 6.53 -11.14 -3.13
C TYR A 129 6.24 -12.63 -2.91
N TRP A 130 5.52 -13.22 -3.84
CA TRP A 130 5.14 -14.63 -3.75
C TRP A 130 6.36 -15.56 -3.84
N ARG A 131 7.27 -15.27 -4.78
CA ARG A 131 8.47 -16.09 -4.99
C ARG A 131 9.48 -16.00 -3.87
N CYS A 132 9.62 -14.84 -3.28
CA CYS A 132 10.63 -14.61 -2.24
C CYS A 132 10.18 -15.09 -0.86
N GLY A 133 9.20 -15.97 -0.84
CA GLY A 133 8.77 -16.55 0.41
C GLY A 133 8.16 -15.52 1.33
N ASN A 134 7.13 -14.97 0.90
CA ASN A 134 6.28 -14.07 1.66
C ASN A 134 6.02 -14.49 3.11
N VAL A 135 6.88 -15.23 3.60
CA VAL A 135 6.88 -15.74 4.96
C VAL A 135 7.63 -14.83 5.87
#